data_04f648e0e4e3265c028fb8b7e6f03340
#
_entry.id   04f648e0e4e3265c028fb8b7e6f03340
#
_cell.length_a   1.000
_cell.length_b   1.000
_cell.length_c   1.000
_cell.angle_alpha   90.00
_cell.angle_beta   90.00
_cell.angle_gamma   90.00
#
_symmetry.space_group_name_H-M   'P 1'
#
loop_
_entity.id
_entity.type
_entity.pdbx_description
1 polymer ?
#
loop_
_entity_poly.entity_id
_entity_poly.type
_entity_poly.pdbx_seq_one_letter_code
_entity_poly.pdbx_strand_id
1 'polypeptide(L)'
;MALKMLTMRQFASRSKIDINCSIDNLAKTHNQVRYVKMLKKDNVKVVLVSGVAGTGKTLIGCSYAISGLINKQIEKVIITRPTISMNEEYGFLPGKIDEKLHNWLIPIYDSFSSVIPSTKVKEFIQQGKIEIAPLGFIRGRTFHNSCIFVDEAQNIDCIQMKTLLTRIGYKSKMIIVGDPEQCDLKQQSNGMVDFINRLSVYPDDNYSIQHIELTEEDIMRSDVVKKVLDIYNYKSNKLE
;
A
#
# COMPACT_ATOMS: atom_id res chain seq x y z
N MET A 1 21.98 -58.41 5.48
CA MET A 1 21.14 -57.47 6.24
C MET A 1 21.61 -56.05 5.88
N ALA A 2 21.11 -55.51 4.77
CA ALA A 2 21.53 -54.21 4.23
C ALA A 2 20.35 -53.26 4.38
N LEU A 3 20.40 -52.43 5.43
CA LEU A 3 19.42 -51.40 5.70
C LEU A 3 19.73 -50.21 4.77
N LYS A 4 18.84 -49.96 3.81
CA LYS A 4 18.91 -48.85 2.88
C LYS A 4 18.93 -47.54 3.66
N MET A 5 20.04 -46.85 3.66
CA MET A 5 20.10 -45.39 3.89
C MET A 5 19.36 -44.70 2.76
N LEU A 6 18.07 -44.44 2.96
CA LEU A 6 17.32 -43.53 2.13
C LEU A 6 17.83 -42.10 2.44
N THR A 7 18.59 -41.60 1.52
CA THR A 7 19.19 -40.28 1.54
C THR A 7 18.11 -39.21 1.66
N MET A 8 18.28 -38.33 2.65
CA MET A 8 17.54 -37.05 2.85
C MET A 8 17.62 -36.04 1.66
N ARG A 9 17.85 -36.56 0.47
CA ARG A 9 17.98 -35.72 -0.75
C ARG A 9 16.66 -35.48 -1.49
N GLN A 10 15.54 -36.08 -1.07
CA GLN A 10 14.27 -35.94 -1.78
C GLN A 10 13.29 -34.94 -1.18
N PHE A 11 13.63 -34.25 -0.07
CA PHE A 11 12.77 -33.18 0.48
C PHE A 11 13.22 -31.77 0.15
N ALA A 12 14.18 -31.59 -0.72
CA ALA A 12 14.62 -30.29 -1.21
C ALA A 12 14.06 -29.94 -2.60
N SER A 13 12.92 -30.49 -2.99
CA SER A 13 12.09 -29.85 -3.99
C SER A 13 11.43 -28.62 -3.33
N ARG A 14 12.21 -27.56 -3.15
CA ARG A 14 11.65 -26.21 -3.03
C ARG A 14 10.78 -26.04 -4.27
N SER A 15 9.47 -26.19 -4.11
CA SER A 15 8.53 -25.68 -5.07
C SER A 15 8.95 -24.24 -5.32
N LYS A 16 9.50 -23.97 -6.49
CA LYS A 16 9.53 -22.62 -7.04
C LYS A 16 8.06 -22.22 -7.00
N ILE A 17 7.69 -21.38 -6.03
CA ILE A 17 6.41 -20.72 -6.07
C ILE A 17 6.53 -19.92 -7.36
N ASP A 18 5.85 -20.36 -8.42
CA ASP A 18 5.68 -19.60 -9.63
C ASP A 18 4.87 -18.37 -9.26
N ILE A 19 5.58 -17.36 -8.72
CA ILE A 19 5.04 -16.05 -8.43
C ILE A 19 5.07 -15.30 -9.77
N ASN A 20 4.35 -15.85 -10.72
CA ASN A 20 4.12 -15.27 -12.03
C ASN A 20 2.89 -14.33 -12.00
N CYS A 21 2.59 -13.76 -10.83
CA CYS A 21 1.67 -12.65 -10.77
C CYS A 21 2.45 -11.39 -11.17
N SER A 22 2.68 -11.26 -12.49
CA SER A 22 3.18 -10.00 -13.03
C SER A 22 2.18 -8.93 -12.59
N ILE A 23 2.68 -7.90 -11.91
CA ILE A 23 1.88 -6.73 -11.52
C ILE A 23 1.10 -6.16 -12.72
N ASP A 24 1.58 -6.37 -13.94
CA ASP A 24 0.91 -5.98 -15.18
C ASP A 24 -0.46 -6.65 -15.34
N ASN A 25 -0.61 -7.89 -14.87
CA ASN A 25 -1.87 -8.64 -14.95
C ASN A 25 -2.96 -8.11 -14.00
N LEU A 26 -2.58 -7.34 -12.99
CA LEU A 26 -3.49 -6.73 -12.04
C LEU A 26 -4.13 -5.45 -12.59
N ALA A 27 -3.42 -4.73 -13.46
CA ALA A 27 -3.90 -3.51 -14.08
C ALA A 27 -4.91 -3.83 -15.20
N LYS A 28 -6.16 -3.41 -15.05
CA LYS A 28 -7.26 -3.65 -15.99
C LYS A 28 -7.72 -2.38 -16.70
N THR A 29 -7.47 -1.21 -16.12
CA THR A 29 -7.86 0.08 -16.67
C THR A 29 -6.64 0.87 -17.15
N HIS A 30 -6.90 1.91 -17.95
CA HIS A 30 -5.82 2.76 -18.46
C HIS A 30 -5.01 3.43 -17.33
N ASN A 31 -5.69 3.94 -16.31
CA ASN A 31 -5.02 4.61 -15.19
C ASN A 31 -4.25 3.59 -14.33
N GLN A 32 -4.80 2.40 -14.09
CA GLN A 32 -4.07 1.33 -13.39
C GLN A 32 -2.80 0.91 -14.16
N VAL A 33 -2.85 0.83 -15.48
CA VAL A 33 -1.65 0.57 -16.32
C VAL A 33 -0.64 1.73 -16.20
N ARG A 34 -1.08 2.98 -16.19
CA ARG A 34 -0.20 4.13 -15.94
C ARG A 34 0.44 4.06 -14.57
N TYR A 35 -0.32 3.72 -13.53
CA TYR A 35 0.18 3.54 -12.17
C TYR A 35 1.29 2.48 -12.13
N VAL A 36 1.06 1.30 -12.71
CA VAL A 36 2.08 0.24 -12.81
C VAL A 36 3.34 0.73 -13.55
N LYS A 37 3.17 1.46 -14.65
CA LYS A 37 4.31 2.05 -15.39
C LYS A 37 5.11 3.02 -14.54
N MET A 38 4.45 3.86 -13.72
CA MET A 38 5.14 4.77 -12.78
C MET A 38 5.94 3.99 -11.73
N LEU A 39 5.36 2.93 -11.16
CA LEU A 39 6.03 2.08 -10.17
C LEU A 39 7.29 1.43 -10.74
N LYS A 40 7.29 1.05 -12.02
CA LYS A 40 8.42 0.38 -12.67
C LYS A 40 9.55 1.32 -13.10
N LYS A 41 9.31 2.63 -13.16
CA LYS A 41 10.36 3.59 -13.52
C LYS A 41 11.38 3.76 -12.38
N ASP A 42 12.66 3.55 -12.67
CA ASP A 42 13.72 3.65 -11.67
C ASP A 42 13.97 5.08 -11.20
N ASN A 43 13.75 6.08 -12.04
CA ASN A 43 13.89 7.49 -11.67
C ASN A 43 12.75 7.98 -10.77
N VAL A 44 11.58 7.36 -10.81
CA VAL A 44 10.45 7.70 -9.93
C VAL A 44 10.67 7.08 -8.55
N LYS A 45 10.86 7.91 -7.55
CA LYS A 45 11.13 7.50 -6.16
C LYS A 45 9.90 7.59 -5.26
N VAL A 46 9.01 8.53 -5.53
CA VAL A 46 7.75 8.68 -4.81
C VAL A 46 6.59 8.65 -5.79
N VAL A 47 5.62 7.78 -5.53
CA VAL A 47 4.38 7.68 -6.29
C VAL A 47 3.22 7.96 -5.35
N LEU A 48 2.49 9.07 -5.60
CA LEU A 48 1.24 9.38 -4.93
C LEU A 48 0.08 8.84 -5.78
N VAL A 49 -0.86 8.18 -5.15
CA VAL A 49 -2.03 7.59 -5.82
C VAL A 49 -3.28 8.00 -5.05
N SER A 50 -4.03 8.93 -5.61
CA SER A 50 -5.33 9.33 -5.09
C SER A 50 -6.46 8.60 -5.81
N GLY A 51 -7.64 8.56 -5.20
CA GLY A 51 -8.86 8.07 -5.85
C GLY A 51 -9.79 7.33 -4.92
N VAL A 52 -10.99 7.06 -5.40
CA VAL A 52 -12.07 6.44 -4.64
C VAL A 52 -11.79 4.98 -4.25
N ALA A 53 -12.50 4.48 -3.25
CA ALA A 53 -12.35 3.11 -2.78
C ALA A 53 -12.68 2.08 -3.89
N GLY A 54 -11.91 0.99 -3.93
CA GLY A 54 -12.14 -0.11 -4.89
C GLY A 54 -11.47 0.05 -6.25
N THR A 55 -10.67 1.10 -6.47
CA THR A 55 -9.92 1.35 -7.70
C THR A 55 -8.57 0.60 -7.78
N GLY A 56 -8.25 -0.23 -6.78
CA GLY A 56 -7.04 -1.08 -6.80
C GLY A 56 -5.77 -0.42 -6.30
N LYS A 57 -5.81 0.79 -5.72
CA LYS A 57 -4.64 1.53 -5.19
C LYS A 57 -3.75 0.65 -4.30
N THR A 58 -4.34 0.12 -3.24
CA THR A 58 -3.64 -0.70 -2.23
C THR A 58 -3.17 -2.03 -2.82
N LEU A 59 -4.01 -2.70 -3.60
CA LEU A 59 -3.67 -3.99 -4.22
C LEU A 59 -2.44 -3.87 -5.13
N ILE A 60 -2.44 -2.92 -6.06
CA ILE A 60 -1.35 -2.73 -7.02
C ILE A 60 -0.06 -2.32 -6.30
N GLY A 61 -0.14 -1.37 -5.35
CA GLY A 61 1.03 -0.91 -4.59
C GLY A 61 1.64 -2.00 -3.72
N CYS A 62 0.81 -2.76 -2.99
CA CYS A 62 1.25 -3.90 -2.18
C CYS A 62 1.87 -5.00 -3.05
N SER A 63 1.27 -5.28 -4.22
CA SER A 63 1.78 -6.29 -5.16
C SER A 63 3.16 -5.90 -5.70
N TYR A 64 3.37 -4.61 -6.01
CA TYR A 64 4.68 -4.11 -6.40
C TYR A 64 5.72 -4.28 -5.28
N ALA A 65 5.37 -3.87 -4.05
CA ALA A 65 6.27 -3.95 -2.92
C ALA A 65 6.69 -5.40 -2.63
N ILE A 66 5.72 -6.34 -2.61
CA ILE A 66 6.02 -7.74 -2.33
C ILE A 66 6.81 -8.41 -3.46
N SER A 67 6.53 -8.06 -4.71
CA SER A 67 7.28 -8.54 -5.87
C SER A 67 8.75 -8.09 -5.81
N GLY A 68 9.00 -6.83 -5.44
CA GLY A 68 10.34 -6.31 -5.24
C GLY A 68 11.13 -7.05 -4.15
N LEU A 69 10.45 -7.44 -3.06
CA LEU A 69 11.04 -8.21 -1.97
C LEU A 69 11.40 -9.65 -2.41
N ILE A 70 10.49 -10.31 -3.14
CA ILE A 70 10.70 -11.67 -3.66
C ILE A 70 11.83 -11.71 -4.67
N ASN A 71 11.86 -10.74 -5.57
CA ASN A 71 12.89 -10.62 -6.61
C ASN A 71 14.21 -10.07 -6.07
N LYS A 72 14.32 -9.81 -4.76
CA LYS A 72 15.50 -9.28 -4.09
C LYS A 72 15.96 -7.92 -4.65
N GLN A 73 15.03 -7.15 -5.19
CA GLN A 73 15.27 -5.77 -5.66
C GLN A 73 15.31 -4.79 -4.48
N ILE A 74 14.63 -5.14 -3.39
CA ILE A 74 14.62 -4.44 -2.10
C ILE A 74 14.85 -5.44 -0.96
N GLU A 75 15.29 -4.94 0.17
CA GLU A 75 15.54 -5.75 1.37
C GLU A 75 14.34 -5.77 2.31
N LYS A 76 13.55 -4.69 2.33
CA LYS A 76 12.41 -4.54 3.23
C LYS A 76 11.22 -3.88 2.57
N VAL A 77 10.04 -4.24 3.03
CA VAL A 77 8.78 -3.50 2.85
C VAL A 77 8.42 -2.89 4.19
N ILE A 78 8.26 -1.56 4.22
CA ILE A 78 7.81 -0.82 5.40
C ILE A 78 6.36 -0.43 5.16
N ILE A 79 5.46 -0.85 6.05
CA ILE A 79 4.05 -0.51 5.98
C ILE A 79 3.78 0.57 7.03
N THR A 80 3.20 1.67 6.62
CA THR A 80 2.79 2.74 7.54
C THR A 80 1.39 3.24 7.21
N ARG A 81 0.66 3.62 8.24
CA ARG A 81 -0.65 4.27 8.20
C ARG A 81 -0.73 5.32 9.29
N PRO A 82 -1.52 6.38 9.14
CA PRO A 82 -1.79 7.32 10.22
C PRO A 82 -2.52 6.63 11.38
N THR A 83 -2.26 7.09 12.60
CA THR A 83 -2.81 6.48 13.82
C THR A 83 -4.16 7.05 14.24
N ILE A 84 -4.69 8.04 13.55
CA ILE A 84 -5.96 8.71 13.89
C ILE A 84 -7.12 7.71 13.87
N SER A 85 -7.16 6.85 12.85
CA SER A 85 -8.15 5.78 12.76
C SER A 85 -8.10 4.77 13.92
N MET A 86 -6.93 4.62 14.59
CA MET A 86 -6.81 3.71 15.73
C MET A 86 -7.48 4.23 17.00
N ASN A 87 -7.53 5.54 17.20
CA ASN A 87 -8.09 6.13 18.43
C ASN A 87 -9.63 6.23 18.38
N GLU A 88 -10.21 6.42 17.20
CA GLU A 88 -11.65 6.54 17.02
C GLU A 88 -12.34 5.18 16.82
N GLU A 89 -11.74 4.24 16.07
CA GLU A 89 -12.33 2.92 15.78
C GLU A 89 -12.14 1.90 16.91
N TYR A 90 -11.03 1.95 17.63
CA TYR A 90 -10.69 0.92 18.62
C TYR A 90 -10.68 1.40 20.07
N GLY A 91 -10.90 2.71 20.33
CA GLY A 91 -11.03 3.30 21.66
C GLY A 91 -10.06 2.70 22.71
N PHE A 92 -10.50 2.64 23.95
CA PHE A 92 -9.82 1.95 25.06
C PHE A 92 -10.13 0.44 25.08
N LEU A 93 -10.12 -0.27 23.95
CA LEU A 93 -10.24 -1.72 23.98
C LEU A 93 -9.05 -2.33 24.72
N PRO A 94 -9.28 -3.15 25.75
CA PRO A 94 -8.23 -3.90 26.43
C PRO A 94 -7.68 -4.94 25.42
N GLY A 95 -6.40 -4.91 25.18
CA GLY A 95 -5.68 -5.84 24.30
C GLY A 95 -4.23 -5.43 24.14
N LYS A 96 -3.37 -6.37 23.83
CA LYS A 96 -1.96 -6.07 23.54
C LYS A 96 -1.89 -5.22 22.27
N ILE A 97 -0.93 -4.30 22.20
CA ILE A 97 -0.68 -3.42 21.05
C ILE A 97 -0.60 -4.23 19.75
N ASP A 98 -0.03 -5.43 19.79
CA ASP A 98 0.12 -6.33 18.66
C ASP A 98 -1.23 -6.80 18.07
N GLU A 99 -2.26 -7.01 18.91
CA GLU A 99 -3.60 -7.45 18.45
C GLU A 99 -4.35 -6.30 17.77
N LYS A 100 -4.22 -5.07 18.29
CA LYS A 100 -4.80 -3.87 17.69
C LYS A 100 -4.16 -3.56 16.34
N LEU A 101 -2.83 -3.69 16.26
CA LEU A 101 -2.08 -3.52 15.02
C LEU A 101 -2.45 -4.60 13.99
N HIS A 102 -2.73 -5.82 14.44
CA HIS A 102 -3.12 -6.91 13.54
C HIS A 102 -4.41 -6.60 12.77
N ASN A 103 -5.48 -6.23 13.48
CA ASN A 103 -6.77 -5.90 12.87
C ASN A 103 -6.68 -4.72 11.88
N TRP A 104 -5.91 -3.70 12.26
CA TRP A 104 -5.65 -2.53 11.44
C TRP A 104 -4.94 -2.84 10.11
N LEU A 105 -4.21 -3.97 10.05
CA LEU A 105 -3.44 -4.40 8.90
C LEU A 105 -4.13 -5.48 8.05
N ILE A 106 -5.29 -5.97 8.46
CA ILE A 106 -6.02 -7.00 7.71
C ILE A 106 -6.13 -6.65 6.22
N PRO A 107 -6.56 -5.44 5.80
CA PRO A 107 -6.69 -5.12 4.38
C PRO A 107 -5.38 -5.19 3.60
N ILE A 108 -4.26 -4.88 4.27
CA ILE A 108 -2.93 -4.96 3.67
C ILE A 108 -2.47 -6.42 3.59
N TYR A 109 -2.72 -7.21 4.62
CA TYR A 109 -2.45 -8.65 4.61
C TYR A 109 -3.25 -9.39 3.54
N ASP A 110 -4.51 -9.02 3.35
CA ASP A 110 -5.36 -9.55 2.27
C ASP A 110 -4.78 -9.20 0.91
N SER A 111 -4.31 -7.96 0.73
CA SER A 111 -3.64 -7.53 -0.49
C SER A 111 -2.34 -8.30 -0.75
N PHE A 112 -1.53 -8.56 0.26
CA PHE A 112 -0.34 -9.40 0.12
C PHE A 112 -0.72 -10.86 -0.17
N SER A 113 -1.74 -11.39 0.51
CA SER A 113 -2.18 -12.77 0.36
C SER A 113 -2.81 -13.06 -1.00
N SER A 114 -3.26 -12.04 -1.73
CA SER A 114 -3.69 -12.16 -3.13
C SER A 114 -2.54 -12.42 -4.11
N VAL A 115 -1.30 -12.14 -3.69
CA VAL A 115 -0.08 -12.27 -4.52
C VAL A 115 0.76 -13.46 -4.09
N ILE A 116 0.85 -13.72 -2.78
CA ILE A 116 1.65 -14.81 -2.21
C ILE A 116 0.86 -15.52 -1.09
N PRO A 117 1.16 -16.80 -0.80
CA PRO A 117 0.53 -17.52 0.31
C PRO A 117 0.68 -16.76 1.64
N SER A 118 -0.39 -16.73 2.45
CA SER A 118 -0.39 -16.06 3.77
C SER A 118 0.69 -16.58 4.72
N THR A 119 1.08 -17.84 4.59
CA THR A 119 2.21 -18.44 5.32
C THR A 119 3.53 -17.74 4.99
N LYS A 120 3.71 -17.34 3.72
CA LYS A 120 4.91 -16.62 3.26
C LYS A 120 4.94 -15.17 3.76
N VAL A 121 3.77 -14.52 3.83
CA VAL A 121 3.63 -13.19 4.43
C VAL A 121 4.09 -13.24 5.90
N LYS A 122 3.58 -14.22 6.67
CA LYS A 122 3.99 -14.42 8.07
C LYS A 122 5.49 -14.67 8.22
N GLU A 123 6.07 -15.49 7.35
CA GLU A 123 7.51 -15.75 7.32
C GLU A 123 8.30 -14.45 7.11
N PHE A 124 7.91 -13.58 6.16
CA PHE A 124 8.58 -12.32 5.91
C PHE A 124 8.47 -11.34 7.08
N ILE A 125 7.35 -11.33 7.79
CA ILE A 125 7.18 -10.53 9.02
C ILE A 125 8.14 -11.03 10.10
N GLN A 126 8.17 -12.35 10.34
CA GLN A 126 9.06 -12.95 11.34
C GLN A 126 10.54 -12.73 11.02
N GLN A 127 10.90 -12.69 9.72
CA GLN A 127 12.25 -12.37 9.28
C GLN A 127 12.57 -10.86 9.32
N GLY A 128 11.63 -10.01 9.70
CA GLY A 128 11.78 -8.55 9.66
C GLY A 128 11.91 -7.95 8.26
N LYS A 129 11.51 -8.71 7.23
CA LYS A 129 11.49 -8.24 5.83
C LYS A 129 10.24 -7.43 5.50
N ILE A 130 9.15 -7.69 6.18
CA ILE A 130 7.97 -6.83 6.22
C ILE A 130 7.94 -6.23 7.63
N GLU A 131 8.04 -4.94 7.71
CA GLU A 131 8.01 -4.18 8.97
C GLU A 131 6.79 -3.28 9.00
N ILE A 132 6.05 -3.32 10.11
CA ILE A 132 4.92 -2.47 10.38
C ILE A 132 5.41 -1.32 11.25
N ALA A 133 5.33 -0.10 10.74
CA ALA A 133 5.79 1.09 11.43
C ALA A 133 4.69 2.16 11.42
N PRO A 134 3.83 2.25 12.45
CA PRO A 134 2.85 3.32 12.56
C PRO A 134 3.52 4.68 12.34
N LEU A 135 2.79 5.63 11.71
CA LEU A 135 3.36 6.91 11.27
C LEU A 135 4.10 7.66 12.38
N GLY A 136 3.61 7.59 13.61
CA GLY A 136 4.27 8.21 14.76
C GLY A 136 5.67 7.66 15.07
N PHE A 137 5.99 6.44 14.65
CA PHE A 137 7.25 5.75 14.94
C PHE A 137 8.29 5.83 13.81
N ILE A 138 7.98 6.49 12.70
CA ILE A 138 8.94 6.66 11.59
C ILE A 138 9.83 7.90 11.75
N ARG A 139 9.47 8.80 12.66
CA ARG A 139 10.25 10.03 12.92
C ARG A 139 11.69 9.70 13.34
N GLY A 140 12.66 10.38 12.73
CA GLY A 140 14.09 10.15 13.00
C GLY A 140 14.69 8.93 12.29
N ARG A 141 13.90 8.16 11.55
CA ARG A 141 14.38 7.01 10.77
C ARG A 141 14.62 7.41 9.31
N THR A 142 15.48 6.67 8.63
CA THR A 142 15.68 6.72 7.18
C THR A 142 15.67 5.30 6.65
N PHE A 143 14.86 5.04 5.64
CA PHE A 143 14.68 3.69 5.10
C PHE A 143 15.48 3.54 3.81
N HIS A 144 16.49 2.67 3.83
CA HIS A 144 17.33 2.34 2.68
C HIS A 144 16.93 0.98 2.10
N ASN A 145 17.18 0.76 0.81
CA ASN A 145 16.91 -0.49 0.10
C ASN A 145 15.48 -1.02 0.33
N SER A 146 14.50 -0.12 0.45
CA SER A 146 13.16 -0.44 0.95
C SER A 146 12.07 0.08 0.04
N CYS A 147 10.92 -0.60 0.03
CA CYS A 147 9.66 -0.03 -0.43
C CYS A 147 8.84 0.41 0.80
N ILE A 148 8.56 1.70 0.89
CA ILE A 148 7.71 2.29 1.94
C ILE A 148 6.31 2.39 1.37
N PHE A 149 5.37 1.62 1.91
CA PHE A 149 3.97 1.64 1.52
C PHE A 149 3.16 2.38 2.58
N VAL A 150 2.53 3.46 2.16
CA VAL A 150 1.74 4.37 3.02
C VAL A 150 0.29 4.25 2.60
N ASP A 151 -0.54 3.76 3.51
CA ASP A 151 -1.98 3.60 3.28
C ASP A 151 -2.78 4.64 4.07
N GLU A 152 -4.01 4.94 3.63
CA GLU A 152 -4.92 5.94 4.22
C GLU A 152 -4.27 7.33 4.38
N ALA A 153 -3.50 7.73 3.37
CA ALA A 153 -2.71 8.97 3.44
C ALA A 153 -3.55 10.25 3.49
N GLN A 154 -4.85 10.21 3.20
CA GLN A 154 -5.75 11.33 3.39
C GLN A 154 -5.87 11.75 4.86
N ASN A 155 -5.54 10.85 5.78
CA ASN A 155 -5.56 11.11 7.23
C ASN A 155 -4.18 11.54 7.78
N ILE A 156 -3.28 12.02 6.92
CA ILE A 156 -1.97 12.57 7.27
C ILE A 156 -2.03 14.09 7.17
N ASP A 157 -1.67 14.80 8.24
CA ASP A 157 -1.55 16.26 8.19
C ASP A 157 -0.31 16.73 7.42
N CYS A 158 -0.22 18.04 7.10
CA CYS A 158 0.87 18.60 6.31
C CYS A 158 2.25 18.43 6.96
N ILE A 159 2.34 18.48 8.29
CA ILE A 159 3.60 18.33 9.04
C ILE A 159 4.04 16.86 8.99
N GLN A 160 3.11 15.96 9.21
CA GLN A 160 3.34 14.52 9.14
C GLN A 160 3.72 14.10 7.72
N MET A 161 3.05 14.64 6.68
CA MET A 161 3.37 14.36 5.28
C MET A 161 4.81 14.79 4.94
N LYS A 162 5.22 15.99 5.33
CA LYS A 162 6.61 16.44 5.17
C LYS A 162 7.59 15.53 5.92
N THR A 163 7.24 15.15 7.15
CA THR A 163 8.07 14.23 7.96
C THR A 163 8.22 12.88 7.26
N LEU A 164 7.14 12.31 6.74
CA LEU A 164 7.11 11.04 6.02
C LEU A 164 7.98 11.07 4.76
N LEU A 165 7.74 12.05 3.88
CA LEU A 165 8.43 12.19 2.60
C LEU A 165 9.95 12.29 2.76
N THR A 166 10.41 12.88 3.87
CA THR A 166 11.85 13.00 4.18
C THR A 166 12.47 11.72 4.78
N ARG A 167 11.72 10.62 4.90
CA ARG A 167 12.23 9.32 5.39
C ARG A 167 12.78 8.41 4.31
N ILE A 168 12.53 8.75 3.04
CA ILE A 168 13.04 7.96 1.93
C ILE A 168 14.57 8.02 1.88
N GLY A 169 15.19 6.84 1.83
CA GLY A 169 16.65 6.68 1.78
C GLY A 169 17.13 6.17 0.43
N TYR A 170 18.42 5.84 0.39
CA TYR A 170 19.08 5.37 -0.83
C TYR A 170 18.44 4.05 -1.32
N LYS A 171 18.29 3.91 -2.66
CA LYS A 171 17.67 2.74 -3.31
C LYS A 171 16.29 2.38 -2.78
N SER A 172 15.52 3.38 -2.35
CA SER A 172 14.17 3.15 -1.84
C SER A 172 13.13 3.79 -2.76
N LYS A 173 11.91 3.28 -2.65
CA LYS A 173 10.72 3.82 -3.30
C LYS A 173 9.62 3.97 -2.26
N MET A 174 8.85 5.06 -2.35
CA MET A 174 7.70 5.31 -1.50
C MET A 174 6.43 5.32 -2.36
N ILE A 175 5.42 4.60 -1.90
CA ILE A 175 4.09 4.52 -2.53
C ILE A 175 3.10 5.04 -1.50
N ILE A 176 2.40 6.12 -1.83
CA ILE A 176 1.46 6.80 -0.93
C ILE A 176 0.08 6.68 -1.56
N VAL A 177 -0.83 5.97 -0.89
CA VAL A 177 -2.19 5.78 -1.38
C VAL A 177 -3.20 6.37 -0.41
N GLY A 178 -4.26 6.96 -0.94
CA GLY A 178 -5.33 7.56 -0.13
C GLY A 178 -6.55 7.91 -0.96
N ASP A 179 -7.64 8.16 -0.26
CA ASP A 179 -8.90 8.63 -0.81
C ASP A 179 -9.20 10.03 -0.23
N PRO A 180 -8.94 11.12 -0.97
CA PRO A 180 -9.15 12.47 -0.45
C PRO A 180 -10.57 12.75 0.06
N GLU A 181 -11.58 12.04 -0.46
CA GLU A 181 -12.99 12.21 -0.08
C GLU A 181 -13.30 11.53 1.27
N GLN A 182 -12.48 10.55 1.70
CA GLN A 182 -12.62 9.83 2.97
C GLN A 182 -11.68 10.39 4.04
N CYS A 183 -11.52 11.72 4.10
CA CYS A 183 -10.65 12.37 5.07
C CYS A 183 -11.38 12.59 6.41
N ASP A 184 -10.84 12.00 7.49
CA ASP A 184 -11.38 12.11 8.85
C ASP A 184 -10.80 13.30 9.65
N LEU A 185 -9.89 14.07 9.06
CA LEU A 185 -9.23 15.21 9.70
C LEU A 185 -10.22 16.38 9.87
N LYS A 186 -10.71 16.60 11.09
CA LYS A 186 -11.77 17.60 11.38
C LYS A 186 -11.31 19.06 11.33
N GLN A 187 -10.03 19.37 11.58
CA GLN A 187 -9.51 20.74 11.71
C GLN A 187 -8.17 20.98 11.08
N GLN A 188 -7.53 19.96 10.52
CA GLN A 188 -6.21 20.05 9.92
C GLN A 188 -6.31 19.90 8.39
N SER A 189 -5.45 20.59 7.68
CA SER A 189 -5.39 20.43 6.23
C SER A 189 -4.85 19.05 5.87
N ASN A 190 -5.51 18.38 4.95
CA ASN A 190 -5.10 17.11 4.39
C ASN A 190 -3.73 17.26 3.70
N GLY A 191 -2.70 16.65 4.30
CA GLY A 191 -1.32 16.77 3.84
C GLY A 191 -1.08 16.12 2.48
N MET A 192 -1.88 15.10 2.10
CA MET A 192 -1.81 14.48 0.79
C MET A 192 -2.28 15.46 -0.30
N VAL A 193 -3.43 16.09 -0.08
CA VAL A 193 -4.00 17.08 -1.02
C VAL A 193 -3.10 18.31 -1.12
N ASP A 194 -2.63 18.86 0.02
CA ASP A 194 -1.69 19.97 0.04
C ASP A 194 -0.42 19.65 -0.78
N PHE A 195 0.13 18.46 -0.60
CA PHE A 195 1.34 18.07 -1.32
C PHE A 195 1.11 17.85 -2.82
N ILE A 196 -0.01 17.26 -3.22
CA ILE A 196 -0.40 17.12 -4.63
C ILE A 196 -0.53 18.51 -5.29
N ASN A 197 -1.19 19.45 -4.62
CA ASN A 197 -1.35 20.82 -5.13
C ASN A 197 0.01 21.53 -5.28
N ARG A 198 0.93 21.37 -4.33
CA ARG A 198 2.30 21.91 -4.44
C ARG A 198 3.06 21.26 -5.57
N LEU A 199 2.95 19.94 -5.74
CA LEU A 199 3.61 19.19 -6.79
C LEU A 199 3.16 19.64 -8.18
N SER A 200 1.87 19.96 -8.35
CA SER A 200 1.31 20.39 -9.64
C SER A 200 1.83 21.73 -10.16
N VAL A 201 2.32 22.60 -9.25
CA VAL A 201 2.83 23.93 -9.60
C VAL A 201 4.36 24.03 -9.48
N TYR A 202 5.01 23.02 -8.87
CA TYR A 202 6.45 23.02 -8.71
C TYR A 202 7.15 22.61 -10.02
N PRO A 203 8.08 23.43 -10.54
CA PRO A 203 8.81 23.08 -11.74
C PRO A 203 9.81 21.97 -11.43
N ASP A 204 9.45 20.71 -11.74
CA ASP A 204 10.32 19.55 -11.55
C ASP A 204 10.65 18.91 -12.91
N ASP A 205 11.88 19.08 -13.34
CA ASP A 205 12.40 18.47 -14.57
C ASP A 205 12.84 17.01 -14.37
N ASN A 206 12.93 16.55 -13.12
CA ASN A 206 13.50 15.26 -12.77
C ASN A 206 12.46 14.13 -12.66
N TYR A 207 11.18 14.47 -12.56
CA TYR A 207 10.05 13.51 -12.46
C TYR A 207 10.24 12.42 -11.41
N SER A 208 11.02 12.70 -10.35
CA SER A 208 11.29 11.72 -9.28
C SER A 208 10.10 11.49 -8.35
N ILE A 209 9.16 12.42 -8.33
CA ILE A 209 7.89 12.36 -7.61
C ILE A 209 6.77 12.47 -8.62
N GLN A 210 5.84 11.53 -8.63
CA GLN A 210 4.72 11.52 -9.56
C GLN A 210 3.41 11.28 -8.83
N HIS A 211 2.35 11.90 -9.32
CA HIS A 211 0.99 11.70 -8.87
C HIS A 211 0.14 11.08 -9.98
N ILE A 212 -0.76 10.19 -9.59
CA ILE A 212 -1.82 9.65 -10.45
C ILE A 212 -3.11 9.58 -9.65
N GLU A 213 -4.19 9.96 -10.29
CA GLU A 213 -5.54 9.79 -9.80
C GLU A 213 -6.21 8.60 -10.47
N LEU A 214 -6.80 7.73 -9.65
CA LEU A 214 -7.68 6.65 -10.09
C LEU A 214 -9.13 7.09 -9.84
N THR A 215 -9.91 7.09 -10.91
CA THR A 215 -11.28 7.61 -10.92
C THR A 215 -12.32 6.50 -10.71
N GLU A 216 -13.60 6.84 -10.68
CA GLU A 216 -14.70 5.87 -10.62
C GLU A 216 -14.66 4.86 -11.78
N GLU A 217 -14.11 5.23 -12.94
CA GLU A 217 -13.93 4.33 -14.10
C GLU A 217 -12.95 3.19 -13.78
N ASP A 218 -12.08 3.38 -12.79
CA ASP A 218 -11.10 2.39 -12.36
C ASP A 218 -11.67 1.41 -11.32
N ILE A 219 -12.93 1.57 -10.91
CA ILE A 219 -13.57 0.69 -9.92
C ILE A 219 -13.73 -0.71 -10.48
N MET A 220 -13.02 -1.67 -9.91
CA MET A 220 -13.04 -3.10 -10.27
C MET A 220 -13.93 -3.91 -9.30
N ARG A 221 -15.07 -3.37 -8.96
CA ARG A 221 -16.07 -4.04 -8.10
C ARG A 221 -17.13 -4.74 -8.95
N SER A 222 -17.85 -5.67 -8.29
CA SER A 222 -19.00 -6.34 -8.93
C SER A 222 -20.05 -5.32 -9.37
N ASP A 223 -20.83 -5.68 -10.40
CA ASP A 223 -21.91 -4.81 -10.91
C ASP A 223 -22.94 -4.45 -9.83
N VAL A 224 -23.11 -5.34 -8.83
CA VAL A 224 -23.97 -5.05 -7.66
C VAL A 224 -23.45 -3.88 -6.85
N VAL A 225 -22.12 -3.80 -6.61
CA VAL A 225 -21.52 -2.70 -5.85
C VAL A 225 -21.60 -1.39 -6.63
N LYS A 226 -21.37 -1.42 -7.94
CA LYS A 226 -21.57 -0.24 -8.81
C LYS A 226 -23.00 0.26 -8.69
N LYS A 227 -23.97 -0.65 -8.79
CA LYS A 227 -25.41 -0.30 -8.66
C LYS A 227 -25.75 0.27 -7.27
N VAL A 228 -25.13 -0.22 -6.20
CA VAL A 228 -25.31 0.36 -4.86
C VAL A 228 -24.80 1.79 -4.81
N LEU A 229 -23.61 2.05 -5.37
CA LEU A 229 -23.06 3.41 -5.43
C LEU A 229 -23.96 4.33 -6.25
N ASP A 230 -24.44 3.87 -7.40
CA ASP A 230 -25.39 4.63 -8.22
C ASP A 230 -26.68 4.98 -7.46
N ILE A 231 -27.20 4.04 -6.65
CA ILE A 231 -28.39 4.28 -5.81
C ILE A 231 -28.11 5.37 -4.78
N TYR A 232 -26.96 5.35 -4.10
CA TYR A 232 -26.63 6.37 -3.10
C TYR A 232 -26.35 7.74 -3.73
N ASN A 233 -25.80 7.77 -4.94
CA ASN A 233 -25.53 9.01 -5.68
C ASN A 233 -26.76 9.55 -6.41
N TYR A 234 -27.84 8.74 -6.50
CA TYR A 234 -29.08 9.15 -7.17
C TYR A 234 -29.83 10.19 -6.31
N LYS A 235 -29.70 11.46 -6.69
CA LYS A 235 -30.51 12.55 -6.10
C LYS A 235 -31.94 12.41 -6.58
N SER A 236 -32.78 11.75 -5.80
CA SER A 236 -34.22 11.73 -6.04
C SER A 236 -34.81 13.11 -5.71
N ASN A 237 -35.37 13.78 -6.71
CA ASN A 237 -36.22 14.99 -6.50
C ASN A 237 -37.53 14.67 -5.75
N LYS A 238 -37.65 13.47 -5.15
CA LYS A 238 -38.84 12.97 -4.46
C LYS A 238 -38.67 12.75 -2.95
N LEU A 239 -37.49 13.14 -2.39
CA LEU A 239 -37.21 13.00 -0.95
C LEU A 239 -37.24 14.37 -0.22
N GLU A 240 -37.94 15.37 -0.78
CA GLU A 240 -38.39 16.57 -0.08
C GLU A 240 -39.83 16.39 0.43
#